data_d44936e8c9a818be619012b8e4c940b5
#
_entry.id   d44936e8c9a818be619012b8e4c940b5
#
_cell.length_a   1.000
_cell.length_b   1.000
_cell.length_c   1.000
_cell.angle_alpha   90.00
_cell.angle_beta   90.00
_cell.angle_gamma   90.00
#
_symmetry.space_group_name_H-M   'P 1'
#
loop_
_entity.id
_entity.type
_entity.pdbx_description
1 polymer ?
#
loop_
_entity_poly.entity_id
_entity_poly.type
_entity_poly.pdbx_seq_one_letter_code
_entity_poly.pdbx_strand_id
1 'polypeptide(L)'
;FSFFGNKTITTGEGGMITFKDKKIYEKANILRDHGMSQKKRYYHDVIGFNYRMTNMQAAIGMAQLERFKIIINEKIKIFNIYKKIIGKNKFITFQKTEKNALNTYWLVGVKFVNKKIDIIELQEKMLKKGIETRNFFYPLNVQKIYSKFITKKNYLAEKVFNNSILLPTFPGIKYSEIRLISKVLTDSINK
;
A
#
# COMPACT_ATOMS: atom_id res chain seq x y z
N PHE A 1 -4.69 4.71 10.44
CA PHE A 1 -5.25 4.26 9.16
C PHE A 1 -5.06 5.37 8.14
N SER A 2 -4.79 5.03 6.88
CA SER A 2 -4.66 5.98 5.79
C SER A 2 -5.81 5.82 4.81
N PHE A 3 -6.40 6.93 4.40
CA PHE A 3 -7.44 7.02 3.38
C PHE A 3 -6.96 7.79 2.14
N PHE A 4 -5.64 7.81 1.92
CA PHE A 4 -5.03 8.40 0.72
C PHE A 4 -5.58 7.75 -0.56
N GLY A 5 -5.54 8.46 -1.70
CA GLY A 5 -6.17 8.09 -2.95
C GLY A 5 -5.93 6.67 -3.47
N ASN A 6 -4.77 6.08 -3.19
CA ASN A 6 -4.41 4.73 -3.65
C ASN A 6 -4.67 3.61 -2.64
N LYS A 7 -5.29 3.89 -1.49
CA LYS A 7 -5.56 2.87 -0.47
C LYS A 7 -6.75 1.99 -0.84
N THR A 8 -6.93 0.90 -0.09
CA THR A 8 -8.02 -0.06 -0.31
C THR A 8 -9.39 0.60 -0.25
N ILE A 9 -9.58 1.53 0.69
CA ILE A 9 -10.66 2.51 0.71
C ILE A 9 -10.04 3.90 0.81
N THR A 10 -10.67 4.89 0.23
CA THR A 10 -10.11 6.24 0.12
C THR A 10 -11.14 7.33 0.37
N THR A 11 -10.66 8.46 0.86
CA THR A 11 -11.39 9.74 0.90
C THR A 11 -10.71 10.81 0.03
N GLY A 12 -9.87 10.37 -0.94
CA GLY A 12 -8.93 11.22 -1.67
C GLY A 12 -7.70 11.49 -0.83
N GLU A 13 -7.84 12.31 0.18
CA GLU A 13 -6.89 12.52 1.28
C GLU A 13 -7.60 12.26 2.61
N GLY A 14 -6.88 11.78 3.61
CA GLY A 14 -7.43 11.59 4.95
C GLY A 14 -6.77 10.44 5.71
N GLY A 15 -7.17 10.33 6.96
CA GLY A 15 -6.70 9.28 7.84
C GLY A 15 -7.51 9.20 9.12
N MET A 16 -7.24 8.14 9.88
CA MET A 16 -7.86 7.92 11.20
C MET A 16 -6.82 7.35 12.16
N ILE A 17 -6.89 7.79 13.39
CA ILE A 17 -6.06 7.27 14.48
C ILE A 17 -6.99 6.73 15.57
N THR A 18 -6.69 5.55 16.09
CA THR A 18 -7.33 4.99 17.28
C THR A 18 -6.34 5.04 18.46
N PHE A 19 -6.83 5.31 19.64
CA PHE A 19 -6.03 5.48 20.84
C PHE A 19 -6.49 4.53 21.95
N LYS A 20 -5.55 4.03 22.74
CA LYS A 20 -5.81 3.37 24.01
C LYS A 20 -5.74 4.34 25.20
N ASP A 21 -4.94 5.40 25.07
CA ASP A 21 -4.71 6.40 26.10
C ASP A 21 -5.55 7.66 25.82
N LYS A 22 -6.40 8.03 26.78
CA LYS A 22 -7.29 9.19 26.69
C LYS A 22 -6.51 10.51 26.60
N LYS A 23 -5.40 10.66 27.33
CA LYS A 23 -4.59 11.90 27.31
C LYS A 23 -3.95 12.12 25.93
N ILE A 24 -3.48 11.03 25.30
CA ILE A 24 -2.94 11.09 23.95
C ILE A 24 -4.04 11.46 22.94
N TYR A 25 -5.22 10.89 23.08
CA TYR A 25 -6.39 11.23 22.25
C TYR A 25 -6.76 12.73 22.36
N GLU A 26 -6.86 13.26 23.60
CA GLU A 26 -7.17 14.67 23.85
C GLU A 26 -6.12 15.61 23.22
N LYS A 27 -4.83 15.30 23.41
CA LYS A 27 -3.73 16.04 22.79
C LYS A 27 -3.79 15.97 21.25
N ALA A 28 -4.06 14.81 20.67
CA ALA A 28 -4.17 14.64 19.23
C ALA A 28 -5.34 15.45 18.64
N ASN A 29 -6.49 15.53 19.35
CA ASN A 29 -7.62 16.34 18.93
C ASN A 29 -7.30 17.84 18.90
N ILE A 30 -6.59 18.33 19.90
CA ILE A 30 -6.14 19.75 19.94
C ILE A 30 -5.18 20.02 18.77
N LEU A 31 -4.18 19.16 18.57
CA LEU A 31 -3.19 19.32 17.49
C LEU A 31 -3.84 19.23 16.10
N ARG A 32 -4.81 18.35 15.90
CA ARG A 32 -5.57 18.17 14.65
C ARG A 32 -6.38 19.41 14.29
N ASP A 33 -6.88 20.13 15.29
CA ASP A 33 -7.74 21.31 15.15
C ASP A 33 -7.00 22.60 15.51
N HIS A 34 -5.95 22.90 14.77
CA HIS A 34 -5.19 24.16 14.84
C HIS A 34 -4.53 24.45 16.21
N GLY A 35 -4.46 23.52 17.14
CA GLY A 35 -4.03 23.81 18.51
C GLY A 35 -5.01 24.70 19.29
N MET A 36 -6.28 24.74 18.84
CA MET A 36 -7.30 25.64 19.39
C MET A 36 -7.73 25.20 20.79
N SER A 37 -7.91 26.20 21.66
CA SER A 37 -8.42 25.98 23.02
C SER A 37 -9.83 25.45 23.01
N GLN A 38 -10.10 24.41 23.81
CA GLN A 38 -11.46 23.89 23.99
C GLN A 38 -12.39 24.82 24.75
N LYS A 39 -11.82 25.81 25.47
CA LYS A 39 -12.58 26.75 26.30
C LYS A 39 -12.84 28.08 25.62
N LYS A 40 -11.97 28.46 24.68
CA LYS A 40 -12.05 29.79 24.05
C LYS A 40 -11.86 29.67 22.53
N ARG A 41 -12.92 29.93 21.79
CA ARG A 41 -12.91 29.86 20.31
C ARG A 41 -11.92 30.87 19.72
N TYR A 42 -11.18 30.48 18.68
CA TYR A 42 -10.14 31.26 18.01
C TYR A 42 -8.95 31.66 18.89
N TYR A 43 -8.80 31.04 20.05
CA TYR A 43 -7.63 31.17 20.88
C TYR A 43 -6.81 29.85 20.82
N HIS A 44 -5.51 29.94 20.60
CA HIS A 44 -4.65 28.78 20.35
C HIS A 44 -3.70 28.59 21.54
N ASP A 45 -3.82 27.46 22.23
CA ASP A 45 -2.98 27.13 23.39
C ASP A 45 -1.62 26.57 22.96
N VAL A 46 -1.57 25.92 21.76
CA VAL A 46 -0.36 25.30 21.20
C VAL A 46 -0.35 25.44 19.69
N ILE A 47 0.84 25.24 19.09
CA ILE A 47 0.96 25.11 17.63
C ILE A 47 0.30 23.82 17.20
N GLY A 48 -0.66 23.89 16.30
CA GLY A 48 -1.39 22.74 15.77
C GLY A 48 -1.51 22.78 14.24
N PHE A 49 -2.31 21.87 13.71
CA PHE A 49 -2.45 21.62 12.27
C PHE A 49 -3.92 21.63 11.85
N ASN A 50 -4.19 21.89 10.60
CA ASN A 50 -5.50 21.65 10.03
C ASN A 50 -5.57 20.22 9.46
N TYR A 51 -5.84 19.24 10.31
CA TYR A 51 -5.97 17.84 9.94
C TYR A 51 -7.39 17.30 10.15
N ARG A 52 -8.37 18.19 10.10
CA ARG A 52 -9.78 17.80 10.16
C ARG A 52 -10.24 17.28 8.81
N MET A 53 -10.88 16.12 8.82
CA MET A 53 -11.58 15.60 7.64
C MET A 53 -12.80 16.49 7.33
N THR A 54 -12.97 16.86 6.07
CA THR A 54 -14.17 17.60 5.62
C THR A 54 -15.37 16.67 5.52
N ASN A 55 -16.58 17.23 5.55
CA ASN A 55 -17.81 16.45 5.37
C ASN A 55 -17.84 15.73 4.01
N MET A 56 -17.30 16.33 2.96
CA MET A 56 -17.19 15.70 1.64
C MET A 56 -16.28 14.46 1.68
N GLN A 57 -15.11 14.57 2.30
CA GLN A 57 -14.22 13.44 2.50
C GLN A 57 -14.88 12.34 3.33
N ALA A 58 -15.56 12.72 4.42
CA ALA A 58 -16.28 11.77 5.27
C ALA A 58 -17.39 11.04 4.51
N ALA A 59 -18.17 11.75 3.67
CA ALA A 59 -19.21 11.15 2.85
C ALA A 59 -18.67 10.12 1.85
N ILE A 60 -17.52 10.42 1.19
CA ILE A 60 -16.82 9.47 0.33
C ILE A 60 -16.38 8.25 1.15
N GLY A 61 -15.81 8.47 2.33
CA GLY A 61 -15.37 7.41 3.24
C GLY A 61 -16.54 6.49 3.67
N MET A 62 -17.68 7.04 3.98
CA MET A 62 -18.89 6.27 4.31
C MET A 62 -19.33 5.38 3.15
N ALA A 63 -19.45 5.92 1.93
CA ALA A 63 -19.79 5.16 0.74
C ALA A 63 -18.76 4.03 0.45
N GLN A 64 -17.47 4.26 0.69
CA GLN A 64 -16.44 3.24 0.57
C GLN A 64 -16.57 2.15 1.65
N LEU A 65 -16.91 2.52 2.90
CA LEU A 65 -17.11 1.56 3.99
C LEU A 65 -18.34 0.67 3.75
N GLU A 66 -19.43 1.18 3.22
CA GLU A 66 -20.61 0.39 2.83
C GLU A 66 -20.25 -0.73 1.84
N ARG A 67 -19.28 -0.46 0.96
CA ARG A 67 -18.79 -1.40 -0.05
C ARG A 67 -17.53 -2.18 0.38
N PHE A 68 -17.05 -2.01 1.59
CA PHE A 68 -15.75 -2.52 2.06
C PHE A 68 -15.60 -4.04 1.83
N LYS A 69 -16.59 -4.84 2.20
CA LYS A 69 -16.56 -6.29 2.01
C LYS A 69 -16.44 -6.69 0.53
N ILE A 70 -17.13 -5.98 -0.34
CA ILE A 70 -17.08 -6.21 -1.80
C ILE A 70 -15.66 -5.92 -2.30
N ILE A 71 -15.10 -4.76 -1.94
CA ILE A 71 -13.76 -4.33 -2.35
C ILE A 71 -12.69 -5.33 -1.89
N ILE A 72 -12.74 -5.78 -0.64
CA ILE A 72 -11.79 -6.77 -0.10
C ILE A 72 -11.91 -8.10 -0.84
N ASN A 73 -13.11 -8.60 -1.06
CA ASN A 73 -13.33 -9.87 -1.76
C ASN A 73 -12.81 -9.81 -3.21
N GLU A 74 -13.01 -8.69 -3.91
CA GLU A 74 -12.43 -8.49 -5.23
C GLU A 74 -10.90 -8.52 -5.21
N LYS A 75 -10.26 -7.85 -4.25
CA LYS A 75 -8.80 -7.85 -4.10
C LYS A 75 -8.25 -9.23 -3.80
N ILE A 76 -8.89 -9.99 -2.92
CA ILE A 76 -8.54 -11.39 -2.63
C ILE A 76 -8.69 -12.25 -3.91
N LYS A 77 -9.77 -12.06 -4.67
CA LYS A 77 -10.00 -12.76 -5.95
C LYS A 77 -8.89 -12.46 -6.96
N ILE A 78 -8.52 -11.19 -7.12
CA ILE A 78 -7.42 -10.76 -8.02
C ILE A 78 -6.10 -11.45 -7.63
N PHE A 79 -5.73 -11.43 -6.35
CA PHE A 79 -4.54 -12.12 -5.86
C PHE A 79 -4.57 -13.62 -6.17
N ASN A 80 -5.69 -14.28 -5.93
CA ASN A 80 -5.85 -15.72 -6.18
C ASN A 80 -5.74 -16.05 -7.66
N ILE A 81 -6.21 -15.17 -8.56
CA ILE A 81 -6.06 -15.35 -10.02
C ILE A 81 -4.57 -15.25 -10.39
N TYR A 82 -3.85 -14.23 -9.95
CA TYR A 82 -2.40 -14.13 -10.16
C TYR A 82 -1.68 -15.37 -9.63
N LYS A 83 -1.96 -15.74 -8.38
CA LYS A 83 -1.34 -16.93 -7.77
C LYS A 83 -1.62 -18.21 -8.55
N LYS A 84 -2.83 -18.38 -9.10
CA LYS A 84 -3.20 -19.54 -9.93
C LYS A 84 -2.40 -19.56 -11.23
N ILE A 85 -2.20 -18.41 -11.89
CA ILE A 85 -1.58 -18.34 -13.22
C ILE A 85 -0.05 -18.44 -13.12
N ILE A 86 0.58 -17.67 -12.24
CA ILE A 86 2.05 -17.54 -12.19
C ILE A 86 2.69 -18.15 -10.94
N GLY A 87 1.90 -18.61 -9.96
CA GLY A 87 2.44 -19.11 -8.69
C GLY A 87 3.21 -20.44 -8.77
N LYS A 88 3.11 -21.16 -9.90
CA LYS A 88 3.91 -22.37 -10.18
C LYS A 88 5.26 -22.06 -10.85
N ASN A 89 5.52 -20.81 -11.24
CA ASN A 89 6.80 -20.44 -11.82
C ASN A 89 7.90 -20.48 -10.74
N LYS A 90 8.96 -21.25 -11.00
CA LYS A 90 10.07 -21.47 -10.05
C LYS A 90 10.86 -20.22 -9.67
N PHE A 91 10.71 -19.16 -10.44
CA PHE A 91 11.37 -17.87 -10.18
C PHE A 91 10.49 -16.87 -9.44
N ILE A 92 9.24 -17.22 -9.13
CA ILE A 92 8.26 -16.32 -8.52
C ILE A 92 7.82 -16.84 -7.14
N THR A 93 7.76 -15.91 -6.18
CA THR A 93 7.07 -16.15 -4.91
C THR A 93 6.21 -14.95 -4.53
N PHE A 94 5.10 -15.21 -3.85
CA PHE A 94 4.19 -14.18 -3.35
C PHE A 94 4.41 -13.90 -1.86
N GLN A 95 3.89 -12.76 -1.39
CA GLN A 95 3.82 -12.48 0.03
C GLN A 95 3.07 -13.59 0.78
N LYS A 96 3.60 -14.00 1.91
CA LYS A 96 2.94 -14.93 2.82
C LYS A 96 1.98 -14.18 3.74
N THR A 97 0.90 -14.85 4.11
CA THR A 97 -0.03 -14.37 5.12
C THR A 97 0.00 -15.35 6.29
N GLU A 98 0.16 -14.83 7.50
CA GLU A 98 0.13 -15.64 8.72
C GLU A 98 -1.26 -16.23 8.96
N LYS A 99 -1.33 -17.39 9.66
CA LYS A 99 -2.59 -18.13 9.83
C LYS A 99 -3.69 -17.34 10.57
N ASN A 100 -3.28 -16.44 11.45
CA ASN A 100 -4.18 -15.60 12.27
C ASN A 100 -4.37 -14.18 11.70
N ALA A 101 -4.00 -13.95 10.43
CA ALA A 101 -4.12 -12.66 9.78
C ALA A 101 -4.94 -12.74 8.49
N LEU A 102 -5.72 -11.72 8.22
CA LEU A 102 -6.41 -11.51 6.94
C LEU A 102 -5.63 -10.49 6.12
N ASN A 103 -5.06 -10.92 5.00
CA ASN A 103 -4.42 -10.01 4.06
C ASN A 103 -5.47 -9.40 3.12
N THR A 104 -5.56 -8.10 3.10
CA THR A 104 -6.49 -7.35 2.24
C THR A 104 -5.97 -7.15 0.82
N TYR A 105 -4.72 -7.55 0.56
CA TYR A 105 -4.04 -7.40 -0.74
C TYR A 105 -4.17 -5.99 -1.34
N TRP A 106 -3.92 -4.98 -0.50
CA TRP A 106 -3.85 -3.60 -1.00
C TRP A 106 -2.99 -3.52 -2.26
N LEU A 107 -1.84 -4.20 -2.23
CA LEU A 107 -0.94 -4.36 -3.38
C LEU A 107 -0.58 -5.85 -3.52
N VAL A 108 -0.53 -6.35 -4.75
CA VAL A 108 -0.04 -7.70 -5.06
C VAL A 108 1.44 -7.60 -5.38
N GLY A 109 2.26 -8.05 -4.44
CA GLY A 109 3.70 -8.11 -4.59
C GLY A 109 4.19 -9.45 -5.12
N VAL A 110 5.10 -9.40 -6.09
CA VAL A 110 5.81 -10.56 -6.64
C VAL A 110 7.29 -10.39 -6.34
N LYS A 111 7.88 -11.38 -5.68
CA LYS A 111 9.32 -11.45 -5.42
C LYS A 111 9.97 -12.47 -6.33
N PHE A 112 11.07 -12.10 -6.96
CA PHE A 112 11.89 -13.01 -7.77
C PHE A 112 12.88 -13.77 -6.89
N VAL A 113 13.02 -15.07 -7.16
CA VAL A 113 13.89 -15.99 -6.44
C VAL A 113 14.67 -16.83 -7.45
N ASN A 114 15.84 -17.31 -7.06
CA ASN A 114 16.70 -18.20 -7.88
C ASN A 114 17.08 -17.65 -9.28
N LYS A 115 16.85 -16.38 -9.53
CA LYS A 115 17.26 -15.66 -10.75
C LYS A 115 17.44 -14.17 -10.40
N LYS A 116 18.54 -13.59 -10.85
CA LYS A 116 18.74 -12.14 -10.78
C LYS A 116 17.95 -11.50 -11.92
N ILE A 117 17.02 -10.63 -11.57
CA ILE A 117 16.18 -9.88 -12.52
C ILE A 117 16.55 -8.41 -12.40
N ASP A 118 16.82 -7.76 -13.52
CA ASP A 118 16.88 -6.31 -13.57
C ASP A 118 15.45 -5.77 -13.51
N ILE A 119 15.11 -5.17 -12.37
CA ILE A 119 13.76 -4.66 -12.10
C ILE A 119 13.41 -3.49 -13.02
N ILE A 120 14.38 -2.63 -13.33
CA ILE A 120 14.17 -1.45 -14.19
C ILE A 120 13.86 -1.93 -15.61
N GLU A 121 14.70 -2.80 -16.16
CA GLU A 121 14.50 -3.37 -17.50
C GLU A 121 13.16 -4.13 -17.61
N LEU A 122 12.80 -4.90 -16.56
CA LEU A 122 11.52 -5.60 -16.50
C LEU A 122 10.34 -4.63 -16.53
N GLN A 123 10.39 -3.56 -15.75
CA GLN A 123 9.33 -2.55 -15.72
C GLN A 123 9.19 -1.84 -17.06
N GLU A 124 10.30 -1.50 -17.73
CA GLU A 124 10.28 -0.92 -19.06
C GLU A 124 9.65 -1.86 -20.10
N LYS A 125 9.99 -3.16 -20.07
CA LYS A 125 9.38 -4.17 -20.94
C LYS A 125 7.87 -4.29 -20.73
N MET A 126 7.43 -4.26 -19.48
CA MET A 126 6.01 -4.30 -19.14
C MET A 126 5.30 -3.01 -19.57
N LEU A 127 5.92 -1.85 -19.33
CA LEU A 127 5.36 -0.56 -19.72
C LEU A 127 5.19 -0.44 -21.24
N LYS A 128 6.15 -0.92 -22.05
CA LYS A 128 6.03 -1.01 -23.53
C LYS A 128 4.83 -1.85 -23.99
N LYS A 129 4.27 -2.69 -23.11
CA LYS A 129 3.04 -3.45 -23.35
C LYS A 129 1.80 -2.83 -22.69
N GLY A 130 1.90 -1.57 -22.24
CA GLY A 130 0.81 -0.86 -21.55
C GLY A 130 0.55 -1.31 -20.11
N ILE A 131 1.52 -2.00 -19.48
CA ILE A 131 1.37 -2.53 -18.13
C ILE A 131 2.27 -1.72 -17.19
N GLU A 132 1.66 -0.81 -16.41
CA GLU A 132 2.35 -0.08 -15.37
C GLU A 132 2.56 -0.99 -14.15
N THR A 133 3.80 -1.09 -13.68
CA THR A 133 4.18 -1.76 -12.43
C THR A 133 4.93 -0.79 -11.53
N ARG A 134 5.04 -1.11 -10.25
CA ARG A 134 5.73 -0.25 -9.28
C ARG A 134 6.76 -1.03 -8.50
N ASN A 135 7.80 -0.32 -8.06
CA ASN A 135 8.74 -0.86 -7.09
C ASN A 135 8.06 -1.05 -5.72
N PHE A 136 8.58 -1.96 -4.93
CA PHE A 136 8.32 -1.93 -3.49
C PHE A 136 8.85 -0.61 -2.88
N PHE A 137 8.35 -0.30 -1.68
CA PHE A 137 8.81 0.89 -0.96
C PHE A 137 10.29 0.77 -0.59
N TYR A 138 11.01 1.87 -0.74
CA TYR A 138 12.38 1.96 -0.24
C TYR A 138 12.42 1.61 1.25
N PRO A 139 13.30 0.72 1.68
CA PRO A 139 13.49 0.42 3.08
C PRO A 139 13.86 1.67 3.88
N LEU A 140 13.32 1.82 5.09
CA LEU A 140 13.59 3.01 5.91
C LEU A 140 15.08 3.17 6.24
N ASN A 141 15.81 2.05 6.37
CA ASN A 141 17.23 2.07 6.67
C ASN A 141 18.13 2.59 5.52
N VAL A 142 17.61 2.74 4.31
CA VAL A 142 18.36 3.37 3.20
C VAL A 142 17.92 4.80 2.92
N GLN A 143 16.93 5.30 3.64
CA GLN A 143 16.44 6.67 3.52
C GLN A 143 17.41 7.63 4.21
N LYS A 144 17.96 8.58 3.46
CA LYS A 144 18.94 9.56 3.97
C LYS A 144 18.47 10.28 5.24
N ILE A 145 17.17 10.65 5.29
CA ILE A 145 16.58 11.38 6.42
C ILE A 145 16.59 10.60 7.74
N TYR A 146 16.69 9.26 7.68
CA TYR A 146 16.70 8.37 8.84
C TYR A 146 18.11 7.84 9.19
N SER A 147 19.14 8.21 8.43
CA SER A 147 20.50 7.66 8.58
C SER A 147 21.03 7.70 10.02
N LYS A 148 20.74 8.78 10.76
CA LYS A 148 21.16 8.95 12.18
C LYS A 148 20.46 8.01 13.17
N PHE A 149 19.36 7.36 12.78
CA PHE A 149 18.59 6.45 13.63
C PHE A 149 18.88 4.98 13.32
N ILE A 150 19.71 4.70 12.33
CA ILE A 150 19.94 3.35 11.85
C ILE A 150 21.06 2.72 12.68
N THR A 151 20.69 1.73 13.49
CA THR A 151 21.60 0.97 14.31
C THR A 151 22.03 -0.36 13.69
N LYS A 152 21.21 -0.90 12.77
CA LYS A 152 21.47 -2.18 12.08
C LYS A 152 21.04 -2.11 10.62
N LYS A 153 21.79 -2.76 9.73
CA LYS A 153 21.36 -2.96 8.33
C LYS A 153 20.22 -3.98 8.28
N ASN A 154 19.19 -3.69 7.49
CA ASN A 154 18.09 -4.62 7.25
C ASN A 154 18.22 -5.24 5.86
N TYR A 155 19.10 -6.20 5.74
CA TYR A 155 19.35 -6.90 4.47
C TYR A 155 18.09 -7.56 3.87
N LEU A 156 17.13 -7.97 4.70
CA LEU A 156 15.91 -8.60 4.19
C LEU A 156 15.03 -7.58 3.47
N ALA A 157 14.82 -6.40 4.04
CA ALA A 157 14.02 -5.34 3.42
C ALA A 157 14.65 -4.87 2.10
N GLU A 158 15.98 -4.66 2.09
CA GLU A 158 16.72 -4.30 0.88
C GLU A 158 16.64 -5.41 -0.19
N LYS A 159 16.78 -6.68 0.22
CA LYS A 159 16.65 -7.83 -0.68
C LYS A 159 15.25 -7.95 -1.28
N VAL A 160 14.20 -7.66 -0.50
CA VAL A 160 12.83 -7.64 -1.01
C VAL A 160 12.65 -6.48 -1.99
N PHE A 161 13.08 -5.27 -1.64
CA PHE A 161 12.99 -4.10 -2.52
C PHE A 161 13.68 -4.33 -3.87
N ASN A 162 14.92 -4.83 -3.87
CA ASN A 162 15.72 -5.02 -5.07
C ASN A 162 15.29 -6.20 -5.96
N ASN A 163 14.45 -7.11 -5.46
CA ASN A 163 14.06 -8.32 -6.20
C ASN A 163 12.54 -8.49 -6.29
N SER A 164 11.78 -7.41 -6.28
CA SER A 164 10.33 -7.51 -6.27
C SER A 164 9.68 -6.37 -7.04
N ILE A 165 8.48 -6.63 -7.57
CA ILE A 165 7.61 -5.62 -8.18
C ILE A 165 6.18 -5.74 -7.64
N LEU A 166 5.42 -4.66 -7.77
CA LEU A 166 3.99 -4.60 -7.48
C LEU A 166 3.22 -4.65 -8.79
N LEU A 167 2.29 -5.60 -8.89
CA LEU A 167 1.43 -5.76 -10.05
C LEU A 167 0.15 -4.93 -9.94
N PRO A 168 -0.48 -4.55 -11.07
CA PRO A 168 -1.78 -3.89 -11.07
C PRO A 168 -2.81 -4.67 -10.25
N THR A 169 -3.43 -3.99 -9.28
CA THR A 169 -4.34 -4.62 -8.31
C THR A 169 -5.45 -3.62 -7.93
N PHE A 170 -6.32 -3.26 -8.87
CA PHE A 170 -7.46 -2.38 -8.62
C PHE A 170 -8.76 -3.16 -8.77
N PRO A 171 -9.80 -2.85 -7.98
CA PRO A 171 -11.13 -3.43 -8.16
C PRO A 171 -11.66 -3.17 -9.57
N GLY A 172 -12.24 -4.19 -10.20
CA GLY A 172 -12.73 -4.10 -11.57
C GLY A 172 -11.74 -4.50 -12.66
N ILE A 173 -10.47 -4.81 -12.34
CA ILE A 173 -9.53 -5.38 -13.31
C ILE A 173 -10.08 -6.68 -13.89
N LYS A 174 -10.08 -6.80 -15.23
CA LYS A 174 -10.65 -7.96 -15.92
C LYS A 174 -9.73 -9.16 -15.85
N TYR A 175 -10.30 -10.36 -15.90
CA TYR A 175 -9.53 -11.61 -15.96
C TYR A 175 -8.57 -11.66 -17.15
N SER A 176 -9.00 -11.17 -18.31
CA SER A 176 -8.15 -11.07 -19.52
C SER A 176 -6.93 -10.19 -19.31
N GLU A 177 -7.08 -9.07 -18.59
CA GLU A 177 -5.98 -8.16 -18.26
C GLU A 177 -4.98 -8.84 -17.31
N ILE A 178 -5.48 -9.52 -16.24
CA ILE A 178 -4.62 -10.30 -15.34
C ILE A 178 -3.85 -11.39 -16.10
N ARG A 179 -4.49 -12.06 -17.07
CA ARG A 179 -3.81 -13.05 -17.93
C ARG A 179 -2.72 -12.40 -18.79
N LEU A 180 -3.00 -11.26 -19.40
CA LEU A 180 -2.02 -10.53 -20.20
C LEU A 180 -0.81 -10.10 -19.33
N ILE A 181 -1.06 -9.48 -18.18
CA ILE A 181 -0.03 -9.08 -17.22
C ILE A 181 0.84 -10.27 -16.82
N SER A 182 0.18 -11.38 -16.47
CA SER A 182 0.85 -12.61 -16.06
C SER A 182 1.73 -13.19 -17.19
N LYS A 183 1.22 -13.21 -18.42
CA LYS A 183 1.95 -13.69 -19.60
C LYS A 183 3.17 -12.81 -19.87
N VAL A 184 3.00 -11.49 -19.97
CA VAL A 184 4.11 -10.55 -20.23
C VAL A 184 5.19 -10.67 -19.16
N LEU A 185 4.79 -10.75 -17.88
CA LEU A 185 5.73 -10.97 -16.78
C LEU A 185 6.53 -12.26 -16.95
N THR A 186 5.86 -13.38 -17.17
CA THR A 186 6.54 -14.69 -17.28
C THR A 186 7.42 -14.79 -18.51
N ASP A 187 7.00 -14.26 -19.66
CA ASP A 187 7.79 -14.20 -20.88
C ASP A 187 9.06 -13.33 -20.70
N SER A 188 8.97 -12.26 -19.89
CA SER A 188 10.09 -11.37 -19.63
C SER A 188 11.14 -11.94 -18.67
N ILE A 189 10.72 -12.82 -17.75
CA ILE A 189 11.66 -13.41 -16.76
C ILE A 189 12.19 -14.78 -17.15
N ASN A 190 11.56 -15.48 -18.09
CA ASN A 190 12.01 -16.81 -18.54
C ASN A 190 13.15 -16.75 -19.59
N LYS A 191 13.33 -15.58 -20.20
CA LYS A 191 14.46 -15.28 -21.10
C LYS A 191 15.69 -14.92 -20.28
#